data_8063a0130381694f9bee84bec2003bbc
#
_entry.id   8063a0130381694f9bee84bec2003bbc
#
_cell.length_a   1.000
_cell.length_b   1.000
_cell.length_c   1.000
_cell.angle_alpha   90.00
_cell.angle_beta   90.00
_cell.angle_gamma   90.00
#
_symmetry.space_group_name_H-M   'P 1'
#
loop_
_entity.id
_entity.type
_entity.pdbx_description
1 polymer ?
#
loop_
_entity_poly.entity_id
_entity_poly.type
_entity_poly.pdbx_seq_one_letter_code
_entity_poly.pdbx_strand_id
1 'polypeptide(L)'
;MAERNLNFDEIVERRGTDCLKYDFAKRRGKPADVLPLWVADMDFKTSSYVEDALIERAKHGIFGYSDTQEVYFNAVAGWMERHHHWKIKEDWLIKTPGVVFALPDLIALVGTQNCDAVFAYHVPVA
;
A
#
# COMPACT_ATOMS: atom_id res chain seq x y z
N MET A 1 16.85 5.90 19.93
CA MET A 1 16.80 5.41 18.54
C MET A 1 17.33 6.54 17.69
N ALA A 2 18.36 6.30 16.86
CA ALA A 2 18.85 7.32 15.95
C ALA A 2 17.72 7.69 14.97
N GLU A 3 17.44 8.98 14.83
CA GLU A 3 16.55 9.47 13.77
C GLU A 3 17.13 9.02 12.42
N ARG A 4 16.45 8.07 11.78
CA ARG A 4 16.80 7.65 10.44
C ARG A 4 16.23 8.68 9.48
N ASN A 5 17.11 9.54 9.00
CA ASN A 5 16.76 10.69 8.18
C ASN A 5 16.25 10.19 6.82
N LEU A 6 14.97 10.45 6.53
CA LEU A 6 14.39 10.26 5.20
C LEU A 6 14.91 11.38 4.29
N ASN A 7 15.60 11.01 3.22
CA ASN A 7 16.08 11.97 2.24
C ASN A 7 15.10 12.05 1.07
N PHE A 8 14.24 13.05 1.08
CA PHE A 8 13.25 13.28 0.01
C PHE A 8 13.84 14.02 -1.20
N ASP A 9 15.07 14.50 -1.12
CA ASP A 9 15.77 15.17 -2.23
C ASP A 9 16.58 14.17 -3.07
N GLU A 10 16.69 12.91 -2.64
CA GLU A 10 17.38 11.88 -3.39
C GLU A 10 16.58 11.47 -4.63
N ILE A 11 17.20 11.64 -5.80
CA ILE A 11 16.61 11.16 -7.05
C ILE A 11 16.88 9.66 -7.18
N VAL A 12 15.84 8.86 -7.17
CA VAL A 12 15.92 7.41 -7.36
C VAL A 12 15.55 7.07 -8.79
N GLU A 13 16.51 6.51 -9.55
CA GLU A 13 16.25 6.04 -10.92
C GLU A 13 15.36 4.79 -10.87
N ARG A 14 14.22 4.85 -11.52
CA ARG A 14 13.25 3.76 -11.56
C ARG A 14 13.08 3.12 -12.94
N ARG A 15 13.79 3.62 -13.96
CA ARG A 15 13.78 3.01 -15.29
C ARG A 15 14.60 1.73 -15.28
N GLY A 16 14.11 0.72 -15.98
CA GLY A 16 14.76 -0.60 -16.01
C GLY A 16 14.49 -1.46 -14.78
N THR A 17 13.48 -1.11 -13.98
CA THR A 17 13.05 -1.87 -12.79
C THR A 17 11.68 -2.52 -12.97
N ASP A 18 11.18 -2.60 -14.21
CA ASP A 18 9.81 -3.00 -14.53
C ASP A 18 8.74 -2.09 -13.92
N CYS A 19 9.11 -0.86 -13.59
CA CYS A 19 8.21 0.12 -13.01
C CYS A 19 7.12 0.51 -14.00
N LEU A 20 5.87 0.25 -13.64
CA LEU A 20 4.71 0.55 -14.48
C LEU A 20 4.64 2.03 -14.90
N LYS A 21 5.08 2.91 -14.02
CA LYS A 21 5.04 4.36 -14.21
C LYS A 21 6.02 4.82 -15.29
N TYR A 22 7.23 4.24 -15.35
CA TYR A 22 8.29 4.67 -16.26
C TYR A 22 8.50 3.73 -17.44
N ASP A 23 8.57 2.42 -17.22
CA ASP A 23 9.01 1.47 -18.25
C ASP A 23 7.90 1.11 -19.25
N PHE A 24 6.63 1.32 -18.88
CA PHE A 24 5.48 0.95 -19.71
C PHE A 24 4.83 2.13 -20.46
N ALA A 25 5.43 3.31 -20.45
CA ALA A 25 4.92 4.49 -21.15
C ALA A 25 4.69 4.20 -22.65
N LYS A 26 5.66 3.58 -23.29
CA LYS A 26 5.61 3.23 -24.73
C LYS A 26 4.46 2.27 -25.07
N ARG A 27 4.21 1.26 -24.24
CA ARG A 27 3.07 0.33 -24.43
C ARG A 27 1.72 1.03 -24.30
N ARG A 28 1.68 2.18 -23.65
CA ARG A 28 0.50 3.03 -23.45
C ARG A 28 0.38 4.15 -24.50
N GLY A 29 1.17 4.09 -25.57
CA GLY A 29 1.18 5.09 -26.63
C GLY A 29 1.71 6.45 -26.21
N LYS A 30 2.54 6.49 -25.16
CA LYS A 30 3.17 7.72 -24.67
C LYS A 30 4.64 7.80 -25.09
N PRO A 31 5.20 9.01 -25.26
CA PRO A 31 6.64 9.17 -25.46
C PRO A 31 7.44 8.53 -24.33
N ALA A 32 8.64 8.03 -24.64
CA ALA A 32 9.48 7.37 -23.64
C ALA A 32 10.06 8.34 -22.59
N ASP A 33 10.15 9.60 -22.94
CA ASP A 33 10.70 10.70 -22.12
C ASP A 33 9.60 11.51 -21.41
N VAL A 34 8.33 11.11 -21.51
CA VAL A 34 7.25 11.84 -20.86
C VAL A 34 7.40 11.82 -19.34
N LEU A 35 7.16 12.95 -18.70
CA LEU A 35 7.05 13.02 -17.24
C LEU A 35 5.77 12.28 -16.80
N PRO A 36 5.89 11.17 -16.08
CA PRO A 36 4.74 10.36 -15.70
C PRO A 36 3.98 11.02 -14.54
N LEU A 37 2.75 11.43 -14.78
CA LEU A 37 1.82 11.93 -13.75
C LEU A 37 0.61 11.02 -13.55
N TRP A 38 0.67 9.81 -14.11
CA TRP A 38 -0.29 8.73 -13.87
C TRP A 38 0.28 7.75 -12.84
N VAL A 39 -0.47 6.90 -12.26
CA VAL A 39 -0.09 5.99 -11.17
C VAL A 39 0.29 6.76 -9.89
N ALA A 40 -0.46 6.54 -8.85
CA ALA A 40 -0.31 7.26 -7.58
C ALA A 40 0.78 6.63 -6.68
N ASP A 41 1.86 6.10 -7.26
CA ASP A 41 3.02 5.65 -6.50
C ASP A 41 4.03 6.80 -6.33
N MET A 42 4.69 6.83 -5.18
CA MET A 42 5.69 7.84 -4.86
C MET A 42 7.06 7.44 -5.39
N ASP A 43 7.88 8.44 -5.72
CA ASP A 43 9.26 8.25 -6.20
C ASP A 43 10.29 8.37 -5.06
N PHE A 44 9.84 8.32 -3.82
CA PHE A 44 10.69 8.34 -2.64
C PHE A 44 10.95 6.93 -2.13
N LYS A 45 12.14 6.71 -1.59
CA LYS A 45 12.44 5.46 -0.88
C LYS A 45 11.50 5.30 0.32
N THR A 46 11.09 4.06 0.56
CA THR A 46 10.34 3.74 1.76
C THR A 46 11.20 3.91 3.02
N SER A 47 10.55 3.97 4.17
CA SER A 47 11.26 4.03 5.44
C SER A 47 12.10 2.78 5.65
N SER A 48 13.33 2.96 6.15
CA SER A 48 14.21 1.84 6.49
C SER A 48 13.63 0.87 7.53
N TYR A 49 12.65 1.29 8.32
CA TYR A 49 11.92 0.37 9.21
C TYR A 49 11.11 -0.67 8.42
N VAL A 50 10.49 -0.25 7.32
CA VAL A 50 9.74 -1.14 6.43
C VAL A 50 10.72 -2.05 5.68
N GLU A 51 11.80 -1.48 5.15
CA GLU A 51 12.84 -2.21 4.42
C GLU A 51 13.49 -3.28 5.30
N ASP A 52 13.90 -2.95 6.52
CA ASP A 52 14.48 -3.89 7.48
C ASP A 52 13.52 -5.04 7.81
N ALA A 53 12.23 -4.75 8.02
CA ALA A 53 11.23 -5.77 8.30
C ALA A 53 11.04 -6.74 7.12
N LEU A 54 11.04 -6.22 5.89
CA LEU A 54 10.96 -7.04 4.68
C LEU A 54 12.21 -7.91 4.50
N ILE A 55 13.39 -7.35 4.74
CA ILE A 55 14.67 -8.09 4.67
C ILE A 55 14.69 -9.21 5.72
N GLU A 56 14.27 -8.93 6.95
CA GLU A 56 14.19 -9.92 8.02
C GLU A 56 13.26 -11.07 7.61
N ARG A 57 12.08 -10.75 7.08
CA ARG A 57 11.14 -11.76 6.59
C ARG A 57 11.71 -12.57 5.42
N ALA A 58 12.40 -11.92 4.50
CA ALA A 58 13.06 -12.59 3.37
C ALA A 58 14.15 -13.55 3.84
N LYS A 59 14.96 -13.15 4.83
CA LYS A 59 16.00 -14.02 5.43
C LYS A 59 15.43 -15.24 6.13
N HIS A 60 14.23 -15.16 6.68
CA HIS A 60 13.54 -16.32 7.27
C HIS A 60 13.31 -17.43 6.24
N GLY A 61 13.07 -17.08 4.97
CA GLY A 61 13.09 -17.99 3.81
C GLY A 61 11.91 -18.96 3.70
N ILE A 62 10.93 -18.92 4.60
CA ILE A 62 9.73 -19.77 4.52
C ILE A 62 8.52 -18.87 4.29
N PHE A 63 7.96 -18.95 3.09
CA PHE A 63 6.82 -18.16 2.63
C PHE A 63 5.58 -19.06 2.50
N GLY A 64 5.08 -19.49 3.67
CA GLY A 64 3.86 -20.30 3.74
C GLY A 64 2.63 -19.42 3.96
N TYR A 65 1.51 -20.08 4.23
CA TYR A 65 0.29 -19.39 4.65
C TYR A 65 0.53 -18.69 5.98
N SER A 66 0.25 -17.41 6.03
CA SER A 66 0.39 -16.57 7.21
C SER A 66 -0.90 -15.82 7.46
N ASP A 67 -1.21 -15.54 8.69
CA ASP A 67 -2.28 -14.63 9.05
C ASP A 67 -1.73 -13.50 9.93
N THR A 68 -2.49 -12.43 10.01
CA THR A 68 -2.14 -11.28 10.84
C THR A 68 -2.57 -11.52 12.28
N GLN A 69 -1.73 -11.08 13.19
CA GLN A 69 -2.01 -11.16 14.62
C GLN A 69 -2.62 -9.85 15.13
N GLU A 70 -3.00 -9.84 16.39
CA GLU A 70 -3.54 -8.67 17.11
C GLU A 70 -2.68 -7.41 16.93
N VAL A 71 -1.37 -7.56 16.81
CA VAL A 71 -0.43 -6.44 16.55
C VAL A 71 -0.80 -5.66 15.27
N TYR A 72 -1.25 -6.36 14.25
CA TYR A 72 -1.69 -5.70 13.00
C TYR A 72 -2.96 -4.86 13.23
N PHE A 73 -3.97 -5.44 13.88
CA PHE A 73 -5.18 -4.69 14.21
C PHE A 73 -4.86 -3.46 15.06
N ASN A 74 -4.04 -3.62 16.11
CA ASN A 74 -3.67 -2.54 17.01
C ASN A 74 -2.92 -1.41 16.28
N ALA A 75 -2.07 -1.73 15.30
CA ALA A 75 -1.40 -0.74 14.46
C ALA A 75 -2.40 0.06 13.63
N VAL A 76 -3.34 -0.61 12.95
CA VAL A 76 -4.38 0.03 12.14
C VAL A 76 -5.32 0.86 13.01
N ALA A 77 -5.84 0.29 14.10
CA ALA A 77 -6.75 0.97 15.01
C ALA A 77 -6.11 2.22 15.64
N GLY A 78 -4.86 2.09 16.07
CA GLY A 78 -4.11 3.22 16.60
C GLY A 78 -3.86 4.33 15.58
N TRP A 79 -3.62 3.97 14.32
CA TRP A 79 -3.52 4.94 13.23
C TRP A 79 -4.85 5.67 13.01
N MET A 80 -5.95 4.92 12.87
CA MET A 80 -7.28 5.49 12.63
C MET A 80 -7.71 6.42 13.77
N GLU A 81 -7.44 6.05 15.02
CA GLU A 81 -7.76 6.90 16.16
C GLU A 81 -6.93 8.19 16.18
N ARG A 82 -5.60 8.11 15.95
CA ARG A 82 -4.71 9.28 16.01
C ARG A 82 -4.95 10.27 14.87
N HIS A 83 -5.20 9.78 13.65
CA HIS A 83 -5.25 10.63 12.47
C HIS A 83 -6.66 10.97 12.00
N HIS A 84 -7.65 10.14 12.35
CA HIS A 84 -9.03 10.30 11.90
C HIS A 84 -10.03 10.38 13.05
N HIS A 85 -9.58 10.30 14.32
CA HIS A 85 -10.44 10.29 15.51
C HIS A 85 -11.53 9.21 15.45
N TRP A 86 -11.22 8.10 14.81
CA TRP A 86 -12.14 7.01 14.57
C TRP A 86 -11.69 5.73 15.27
N LYS A 87 -12.51 5.27 16.23
CA LYS A 87 -12.31 4.00 16.93
C LYS A 87 -12.98 2.88 16.15
N ILE A 88 -12.16 2.03 15.56
CA ILE A 88 -12.63 0.86 14.82
C ILE A 88 -12.69 -0.38 15.73
N LYS A 89 -13.56 -1.33 15.39
CA LYS A 89 -13.59 -2.66 16.02
C LYS A 89 -12.85 -3.67 15.15
N GLU A 90 -12.38 -4.74 15.77
CA GLU A 90 -11.60 -5.76 15.07
C GLU A 90 -12.41 -6.46 13.96
N ASP A 91 -13.68 -6.75 14.22
CA ASP A 91 -14.61 -7.36 13.29
C ASP A 91 -14.98 -6.46 12.10
N TRP A 92 -14.60 -5.18 12.13
CA TRP A 92 -14.77 -4.25 11.01
C TRP A 92 -13.60 -4.27 10.03
N LEU A 93 -12.48 -4.86 10.42
CA LEU A 93 -11.27 -4.86 9.61
C LEU A 93 -11.23 -6.06 8.67
N ILE A 94 -11.47 -5.81 7.38
CA ILE A 94 -11.38 -6.81 6.32
C ILE A 94 -10.11 -6.54 5.51
N LYS A 95 -9.26 -7.55 5.39
CA LYS A 95 -8.01 -7.47 4.62
C LYS A 95 -8.26 -7.88 3.17
N THR A 96 -7.81 -7.05 2.25
CA THR A 96 -7.88 -7.34 0.81
C THR A 96 -6.52 -7.10 0.15
N PRO A 97 -6.22 -7.73 -0.99
CA PRO A 97 -4.97 -7.50 -1.72
C PRO A 97 -4.81 -6.07 -2.25
N GLY A 98 -5.86 -5.27 -2.21
CA GLY A 98 -5.84 -3.89 -2.66
C GLY A 98 -7.23 -3.37 -3.01
N VAL A 99 -7.34 -2.07 -3.27
CA VAL A 99 -8.61 -1.38 -3.56
C VAL A 99 -9.31 -1.95 -4.80
N VAL A 100 -8.53 -2.29 -5.83
CA VAL A 100 -9.08 -2.84 -7.10
C VAL A 100 -9.78 -4.17 -6.88
N PHE A 101 -9.34 -4.97 -5.90
CA PHE A 101 -10.00 -6.21 -5.51
C PHE A 101 -11.17 -5.98 -4.56
N ALA A 102 -11.03 -5.03 -3.64
CA ALA A 102 -12.05 -4.73 -2.65
C ALA A 102 -13.33 -4.16 -3.27
N LEU A 103 -13.21 -3.27 -4.26
CA LEU A 103 -14.35 -2.57 -4.84
C LEU A 103 -15.38 -3.50 -5.50
N PRO A 104 -15.00 -4.44 -6.40
CA PRO A 104 -15.95 -5.38 -6.99
C PRO A 104 -16.65 -6.26 -5.96
N ASP A 105 -15.89 -6.75 -4.96
CA ASP A 105 -16.46 -7.59 -3.90
C ASP A 105 -17.47 -6.81 -3.05
N LEU A 106 -17.17 -5.57 -2.76
CA LEU A 106 -18.08 -4.69 -2.05
C LEU A 106 -19.33 -4.39 -2.85
N ILE A 107 -19.21 -4.10 -4.14
CA ILE A 107 -20.36 -3.87 -5.03
C ILE A 107 -21.24 -5.12 -5.12
N ALA A 108 -20.61 -6.30 -5.20
CA ALA A 108 -21.34 -7.57 -5.25
C ALA A 108 -22.07 -7.89 -3.94
N LEU A 109 -21.45 -7.60 -2.79
CA LEU A 109 -22.00 -7.84 -1.46
C LEU A 109 -23.15 -6.89 -1.10
N VAL A 110 -22.99 -5.62 -1.42
CA VAL A 110 -23.93 -4.58 -0.97
C VAL A 110 -25.13 -4.50 -1.89
N GLY A 111 -24.99 -4.99 -3.14
CA GLY A 111 -26.03 -4.77 -4.12
C GLY A 111 -26.34 -3.27 -4.23
N THR A 112 -27.36 -2.90 -4.95
CA THR A 112 -27.75 -1.51 -5.09
C THR A 112 -28.64 -0.98 -3.92
N GLN A 113 -28.76 -1.74 -2.84
CA GLN A 113 -29.64 -1.39 -1.72
C GLN A 113 -28.89 -1.44 -0.38
N ASN A 114 -28.74 -0.29 0.23
CA ASN A 114 -28.28 -0.04 1.60
C ASN A 114 -26.78 -0.14 1.86
N CYS A 115 -26.03 0.84 1.37
CA CYS A 115 -24.64 1.03 1.81
C CYS A 115 -24.50 2.35 2.56
N ASP A 116 -24.32 2.31 3.88
CA ASP A 116 -24.12 3.52 4.67
C ASP A 116 -22.66 4.00 4.69
N ALA A 117 -21.69 3.15 4.43
CA ALA A 117 -20.31 3.54 4.10
C ALA A 117 -19.46 2.33 3.69
N VAL A 118 -18.60 2.50 2.68
CA VAL A 118 -17.55 1.57 2.34
C VAL A 118 -16.22 2.32 2.37
N PHE A 119 -15.31 1.92 3.24
CA PHE A 119 -13.96 2.44 3.28
C PHE A 119 -12.99 1.37 2.79
N ALA A 120 -12.36 1.61 1.64
CA ALA A 120 -11.24 0.83 1.17
C ALA A 120 -9.94 1.59 1.50
N TYR A 121 -9.11 1.03 2.37
CA TYR A 121 -7.79 1.57 2.64
C TYR A 121 -6.77 0.83 1.78
N HIS A 122 -6.17 1.55 0.86
CA HIS A 122 -5.07 1.03 0.04
C HIS A 122 -3.74 1.41 0.69
N VAL A 123 -3.00 0.42 1.14
CA VAL A 123 -1.57 0.60 1.40
C VAL A 123 -0.86 0.28 0.09
N PRO A 124 -0.26 1.26 -0.59
CA PRO A 124 0.58 0.92 -1.72
C PRO A 124 1.72 0.05 -1.19
N VAL A 125 1.77 -1.18 -1.65
CA VAL A 125 2.97 -1.99 -1.49
C VAL A 125 3.97 -1.40 -2.47
N ALA A 126 4.98 -0.73 -1.93
CA ALA A 126 6.09 -0.22 -2.68
C ALA A 126 6.88 -1.35 -3.32
#